data_c256235d6daebb77589f18f39e511651
#
_entry.id   c256235d6daebb77589f18f39e511651
#
_cell.length_a   1.000
_cell.length_b   1.000
_cell.length_c   1.000
_cell.angle_alpha   90.00
_cell.angle_beta   90.00
_cell.angle_gamma   90.00
#
_symmetry.space_group_name_H-M   'P 1'
#
loop_
_entity.id
_entity.type
_entity.pdbx_description
1 polymer ?
#
loop_
_entity_poly.entity_id
_entity_poly.type
_entity_poly.pdbx_seq_one_letter_code
_entity_poly.pdbx_strand_id
1 'polypeptide(L)'
;MADSMAEAPLKRARIEAGAEPAPLSTIATPARPAVRFAEEAPLELGEYQRRAMATAFYPQKGNNVAYAALGLAGESGEVANKVKKVLRDGGGEFSFERRQQIADEVGDVLWYAAAMANELGVPLEEIARRNLAKLKSRSERGAMAGSGDHR
;
A
#
# COMPACT_ATOMS: atom_id res chain seq x y z
N MET A 1 48.00 -6.68 44.84
CA MET A 1 47.89 -5.57 43.87
C MET A 1 46.64 -5.80 43.09
N ALA A 2 45.55 -5.15 43.48
CA ALA A 2 44.25 -5.22 42.79
C ALA A 2 44.12 -3.92 41.99
N ASP A 3 44.09 -4.04 40.70
CA ASP A 3 43.94 -2.91 39.77
C ASP A 3 42.48 -2.60 39.61
N SER A 4 42.13 -1.41 40.06
CA SER A 4 40.74 -0.86 40.02
C SER A 4 40.55 -0.21 38.67
N MET A 5 39.84 -0.89 37.75
CA MET A 5 39.33 -0.25 36.54
C MET A 5 38.06 0.52 36.87
N ALA A 6 38.18 1.84 37.01
CA ALA A 6 37.07 2.76 37.13
C ALA A 6 36.33 2.87 35.82
N GLU A 7 35.05 2.44 35.79
CA GLU A 7 34.12 2.69 34.68
C GLU A 7 33.82 4.18 34.55
N ALA A 8 34.08 4.75 33.38
CA ALA A 8 33.70 6.11 33.04
C ALA A 8 32.16 6.18 32.82
N PRO A 9 31.46 7.18 33.35
CA PRO A 9 30.01 7.29 33.18
C PRO A 9 29.65 7.66 31.74
N LEU A 10 28.80 6.81 31.11
CA LEU A 10 28.17 7.09 29.84
C LEU A 10 27.38 8.42 29.93
N LYS A 11 27.83 9.45 29.22
CA LYS A 11 27.13 10.70 29.06
C LYS A 11 25.82 10.40 28.29
N ARG A 12 24.69 10.40 28.98
CA ARG A 12 23.38 10.42 28.37
C ARG A 12 23.26 11.70 27.53
N ALA A 13 23.23 11.56 26.21
CA ALA A 13 22.86 12.65 25.33
C ALA A 13 21.44 13.09 25.69
N ARG A 14 21.29 14.33 26.05
CA ARG A 14 20.00 14.98 26.30
C ARG A 14 19.33 15.10 24.93
N ILE A 15 18.33 14.25 24.65
CA ILE A 15 17.45 14.44 23.51
C ILE A 15 16.63 15.69 23.82
N GLU A 16 16.97 16.79 23.18
CA GLU A 16 16.12 17.98 23.20
C GLU A 16 14.75 17.57 22.65
N ALA A 17 13.70 17.91 23.37
CA ALA A 17 12.32 17.68 22.97
C ALA A 17 12.06 18.46 21.68
N GLY A 18 12.29 17.84 20.56
CA GLY A 18 11.94 18.34 19.24
C GLY A 18 10.41 18.48 19.14
N ALA A 19 9.96 19.50 18.42
CA ALA A 19 8.57 19.83 18.19
C ALA A 19 7.74 18.57 17.93
N GLU A 20 6.55 18.48 18.55
CA GLU A 20 5.63 17.38 18.31
C GLU A 20 5.35 17.24 16.79
N PRO A 21 5.38 16.03 16.23
CA PRO A 21 5.04 15.85 14.84
C PRO A 21 3.61 16.35 14.58
N ALA A 22 3.43 17.18 13.55
CA ALA A 22 2.11 17.67 13.17
C ALA A 22 1.12 16.50 13.00
N PRO A 23 -0.13 16.62 13.48
CA PRO A 23 -1.10 15.55 13.38
C PRO A 23 -1.32 15.18 11.91
N LEU A 24 -1.43 13.89 11.61
CA LEU A 24 -1.62 13.35 10.25
C LEU A 24 -2.81 13.97 9.50
N SER A 25 -3.78 14.52 10.23
CA SER A 25 -4.93 15.28 9.70
C SER A 25 -4.55 16.60 9.02
N THR A 26 -3.32 17.11 9.21
CA THR A 26 -2.85 18.38 8.64
C THR A 26 -2.14 18.18 7.28
N ILE A 27 -2.00 16.94 6.81
CA ILE A 27 -1.45 16.67 5.49
C ILE A 27 -2.51 17.04 4.45
N ALA A 28 -2.54 18.31 4.06
CA ALA A 28 -3.39 18.76 2.96
C ALA A 28 -2.97 18.00 1.68
N THR A 29 -3.87 17.19 1.16
CA THR A 29 -3.68 16.61 -0.17
C THR A 29 -3.80 17.76 -1.17
N PRO A 30 -2.71 18.19 -1.84
CA PRO A 30 -2.81 19.28 -2.80
C PRO A 30 -3.76 18.88 -3.93
N ALA A 31 -4.47 19.88 -4.49
CA ALA A 31 -5.37 19.68 -5.63
C ALA A 31 -4.65 18.87 -6.72
N ARG A 32 -5.24 17.74 -7.11
CA ARG A 32 -4.66 16.81 -8.08
C ARG A 32 -4.60 17.50 -9.45
N PRO A 33 -3.44 17.70 -10.06
CA PRO A 33 -3.41 17.88 -11.51
C PRO A 33 -3.98 16.59 -12.11
N ALA A 34 -5.00 16.71 -12.95
CA ALA A 34 -5.53 15.55 -13.69
C ALA A 34 -4.41 15.08 -14.65
N VAL A 35 -3.80 13.94 -14.35
CA VAL A 35 -2.95 13.25 -15.31
C VAL A 35 -3.91 12.69 -16.36
N ARG A 36 -4.00 13.32 -17.53
CA ARG A 36 -4.68 12.74 -18.69
C ARG A 36 -3.72 11.76 -19.33
N PHE A 37 -4.00 10.49 -19.16
CA PHE A 37 -3.43 9.47 -20.04
C PHE A 37 -4.14 9.59 -21.41
N ALA A 38 -3.44 9.21 -22.50
CA ALA A 38 -4.07 9.15 -23.82
C ALA A 38 -5.40 8.38 -23.75
N GLU A 39 -6.39 8.82 -24.51
CA GLU A 39 -7.71 8.17 -24.55
C GLU A 39 -7.59 6.76 -25.17
N GLU A 40 -7.14 5.83 -24.36
CA GLU A 40 -7.28 4.41 -24.63
C GLU A 40 -8.69 3.98 -24.23
N ALA A 41 -9.21 2.94 -24.90
CA ALA A 41 -10.48 2.34 -24.53
C ALA A 41 -10.49 1.97 -23.02
N PRO A 42 -11.64 2.08 -22.33
CA PRO A 42 -11.73 1.70 -20.93
C PRO A 42 -11.18 0.29 -20.68
N LEU A 43 -10.25 0.16 -19.75
CA LEU A 43 -9.67 -1.11 -19.36
C LEU A 43 -10.57 -1.77 -18.31
N GLU A 44 -11.19 -2.90 -18.68
CA GLU A 44 -11.99 -3.71 -17.75
C GLU A 44 -11.09 -4.56 -16.85
N LEU A 45 -11.54 -4.84 -15.62
CA LEU A 45 -10.79 -5.63 -14.65
C LEU A 45 -10.52 -7.06 -15.14
N GLY A 46 -11.43 -7.67 -15.88
CA GLY A 46 -11.24 -8.98 -16.46
C GLY A 46 -10.15 -8.99 -17.52
N GLU A 47 -10.10 -7.97 -18.38
CA GLU A 47 -9.05 -7.81 -19.38
C GLU A 47 -7.70 -7.51 -18.72
N TYR A 48 -7.67 -6.65 -17.69
CA TYR A 48 -6.46 -6.42 -16.92
C TYR A 48 -5.93 -7.73 -16.32
N GLN A 49 -6.78 -8.52 -15.63
CA GLN A 49 -6.37 -9.81 -15.05
C GLN A 49 -5.80 -10.74 -16.12
N ARG A 50 -6.45 -10.86 -17.26
CA ARG A 50 -5.98 -11.71 -18.35
C ARG A 50 -4.59 -11.29 -18.85
N ARG A 51 -4.36 -9.98 -19.07
CA ARG A 51 -3.06 -9.45 -19.52
C ARG A 51 -2.00 -9.59 -18.44
N ALA A 52 -2.31 -9.26 -17.19
CA ALA A 52 -1.40 -9.41 -16.06
C ALA A 52 -0.94 -10.88 -15.91
N MET A 53 -1.87 -11.82 -16.00
CA MET A 53 -1.54 -13.25 -15.89
C MET A 53 -0.77 -13.79 -17.09
N ALA A 54 -0.80 -13.14 -18.25
CA ALA A 54 0.07 -13.48 -19.37
C ALA A 54 1.56 -13.20 -19.09
N THR A 55 1.87 -12.27 -18.18
CA THR A 55 3.25 -11.97 -17.75
C THR A 55 3.71 -12.81 -16.55
N ALA A 56 2.83 -13.59 -15.94
CA ALA A 56 3.12 -14.35 -14.72
C ALA A 56 3.90 -15.64 -15.04
N PHE A 57 5.08 -15.81 -14.43
CA PHE A 57 5.95 -16.98 -14.59
C PHE A 57 6.46 -17.57 -13.26
N TYR A 58 5.84 -17.23 -12.13
CA TYR A 58 6.21 -17.77 -10.82
C TYR A 58 5.93 -19.28 -10.70
N PRO A 59 6.63 -20.00 -9.82
CA PRO A 59 6.48 -21.43 -9.65
C PRO A 59 5.05 -21.85 -9.29
N GLN A 60 4.58 -22.95 -9.84
CA GLN A 60 3.27 -23.56 -9.56
C GLN A 60 2.10 -22.58 -9.79
N LYS A 61 2.22 -21.69 -10.78
CA LYS A 61 1.13 -20.78 -11.16
C LYS A 61 -0.19 -21.54 -11.34
N GLY A 62 -1.26 -21.07 -10.73
CA GLY A 62 -2.58 -21.72 -10.67
C GLY A 62 -2.76 -22.65 -9.47
N ASN A 63 -1.72 -22.83 -8.64
CA ASN A 63 -1.77 -23.60 -7.41
C ASN A 63 -0.75 -23.10 -6.37
N ASN A 64 -0.56 -21.78 -6.29
CA ASN A 64 0.40 -21.17 -5.37
C ASN A 64 -0.12 -19.87 -4.75
N VAL A 65 -1.20 -19.99 -3.98
CA VAL A 65 -1.82 -18.89 -3.21
C VAL A 65 -0.80 -18.20 -2.30
N ALA A 66 0.13 -18.97 -1.72
CA ALA A 66 1.14 -18.42 -0.81
C ALA A 66 2.06 -17.41 -1.52
N TYR A 67 2.52 -17.71 -2.74
CA TYR A 67 3.35 -16.80 -3.53
C TYR A 67 2.62 -15.47 -3.80
N ALA A 68 1.37 -15.56 -4.27
CA ALA A 68 0.56 -14.38 -4.56
C ALA A 68 0.30 -13.54 -3.29
N ALA A 69 0.03 -14.19 -2.15
CA ALA A 69 -0.18 -13.51 -0.87
C ALA A 69 1.08 -12.79 -0.38
N LEU A 70 2.24 -13.44 -0.44
CA LEU A 70 3.51 -12.86 -0.03
C LEU A 70 3.90 -11.67 -0.93
N GLY A 71 3.71 -11.80 -2.24
CA GLY A 71 3.95 -10.71 -3.17
C GLY A 71 3.02 -9.53 -2.92
N LEU A 72 1.72 -9.75 -2.74
CA LEU A 72 0.76 -8.70 -2.41
C LEU A 72 1.14 -7.94 -1.14
N ALA A 73 1.60 -8.65 -0.10
CA ALA A 73 2.08 -8.04 1.14
C ALA A 73 3.37 -7.25 0.91
N GLY A 74 4.31 -7.79 0.12
CA GLY A 74 5.58 -7.14 -0.23
C GLY A 74 5.36 -5.81 -0.93
N GLU A 75 4.60 -5.79 -2.02
CA GLU A 75 4.33 -4.57 -2.79
C GLU A 75 3.52 -3.53 -1.98
N SER A 76 2.59 -3.99 -1.14
CA SER A 76 1.90 -3.10 -0.19
C SER A 76 2.90 -2.47 0.79
N GLY A 77 3.94 -3.20 1.19
CA GLY A 77 5.06 -2.70 1.99
C GLY A 77 5.90 -1.65 1.26
N GLU A 78 6.12 -1.82 -0.06
CA GLU A 78 6.85 -0.82 -0.86
C GLU A 78 6.06 0.48 -1.01
N VAL A 79 4.74 0.43 -1.23
CA VAL A 79 3.86 1.61 -1.15
C VAL A 79 4.03 2.32 0.20
N ALA A 80 3.94 1.58 1.31
CA ALA A 80 4.08 2.15 2.66
C ALA A 80 5.48 2.74 2.89
N ASN A 81 6.53 2.08 2.38
CA ASN A 81 7.91 2.54 2.50
C ASN A 81 8.16 3.84 1.72
N LYS A 82 7.62 3.97 0.49
CA LYS A 82 7.69 5.21 -0.28
C LYS A 82 6.95 6.36 0.40
N VAL A 83 5.74 6.12 0.90
CA VAL A 83 4.98 7.12 1.66
C VAL A 83 5.73 7.55 2.93
N LYS A 84 6.25 6.59 3.70
CA LYS A 84 7.08 6.86 4.88
C LYS A 84 8.25 7.79 4.57
N LYS A 85 8.96 7.56 3.45
CA LYS A 85 10.10 8.40 3.02
C LYS A 85 9.64 9.82 2.67
N VAL A 86 8.48 9.99 2.05
CA VAL A 86 7.89 11.33 1.79
C VAL A 86 7.64 12.07 3.10
N LEU A 87 7.09 11.39 4.09
CA LEU A 87 6.82 12.00 5.40
C LEU A 87 8.12 12.36 6.15
N ARG A 88 9.11 11.46 6.15
CA ARG A 88 10.36 11.63 6.90
C ARG A 88 11.28 12.67 6.25
N ASP A 89 11.51 12.55 4.94
CA ASP A 89 12.57 13.27 4.23
C ASP A 89 12.04 14.47 3.43
N GLY A 90 10.74 14.48 3.13
CA GLY A 90 10.10 15.48 2.30
C GLY A 90 9.12 16.39 3.02
N GLY A 91 9.10 16.38 4.35
CA GLY A 91 8.16 17.21 5.12
C GLY A 91 6.69 16.93 4.80
N GLY A 92 6.36 15.76 4.25
CA GLY A 92 4.99 15.42 3.83
C GLY A 92 4.60 15.95 2.46
N GLU A 93 5.52 16.54 1.70
CA GLU A 93 5.24 17.03 0.35
C GLU A 93 5.29 15.91 -0.69
N PHE A 94 4.16 15.66 -1.35
CA PHE A 94 4.02 14.68 -2.42
C PHE A 94 4.26 15.36 -3.78
N SER A 95 5.53 15.50 -4.18
CA SER A 95 5.87 16.00 -5.51
C SER A 95 5.31 15.12 -6.62
N PHE A 96 5.32 15.60 -7.87
CA PHE A 96 4.85 14.81 -9.01
C PHE A 96 5.60 13.49 -9.13
N GLU A 97 6.92 13.50 -9.05
CA GLU A 97 7.79 12.32 -9.17
C GLU A 97 7.53 11.31 -8.05
N ARG A 98 7.34 11.78 -6.81
CA ARG A 98 7.03 10.92 -5.67
C ARG A 98 5.67 10.25 -5.82
N ARG A 99 4.68 10.98 -6.36
CA ARG A 99 3.36 10.40 -6.66
C ARG A 99 3.45 9.32 -7.73
N GLN A 100 4.23 9.56 -8.80
CA GLN A 100 4.44 8.55 -9.83
C GLN A 100 5.10 7.30 -9.27
N GLN A 101 6.17 7.45 -8.51
CA GLN A 101 6.84 6.31 -7.86
C GLN A 101 5.91 5.51 -6.93
N ILE A 102 5.00 6.18 -6.22
CA ILE A 102 3.99 5.48 -5.39
C ILE A 102 2.95 4.81 -6.27
N ALA A 103 2.53 5.45 -7.37
CA ALA A 103 1.57 4.89 -8.31
C ALA A 103 2.10 3.63 -9.00
N ASP A 104 3.40 3.58 -9.30
CA ASP A 104 4.05 2.40 -9.86
C ASP A 104 3.92 1.20 -8.89
N GLU A 105 4.23 1.39 -7.60
CA GLU A 105 4.06 0.33 -6.59
C GLU A 105 2.58 -0.08 -6.41
N VAL A 106 1.64 0.86 -6.55
CA VAL A 106 0.21 0.52 -6.54
C VAL A 106 -0.14 -0.34 -7.76
N GLY A 107 0.54 -0.13 -8.88
CA GLY A 107 0.45 -1.01 -10.05
C GLY A 107 0.88 -2.44 -9.75
N ASP A 108 1.98 -2.62 -9.01
CA ASP A 108 2.47 -3.94 -8.61
C ASP A 108 1.55 -4.61 -7.58
N VAL A 109 0.99 -3.84 -6.64
CA VAL A 109 -0.09 -4.32 -5.75
C VAL A 109 -1.29 -4.82 -6.56
N LEU A 110 -1.70 -4.09 -7.62
CA LEU A 110 -2.80 -4.49 -8.48
C LEU A 110 -2.47 -5.77 -9.27
N TRP A 111 -1.22 -5.92 -9.73
CA TRP A 111 -0.76 -7.14 -10.39
C TRP A 111 -0.87 -8.36 -9.46
N TYR A 112 -0.41 -8.23 -8.20
CA TYR A 112 -0.53 -9.32 -7.22
C TYR A 112 -1.96 -9.56 -6.77
N ALA A 113 -2.84 -8.55 -6.78
CA ALA A 113 -4.27 -8.74 -6.57
C ALA A 113 -4.89 -9.60 -7.69
N ALA A 114 -4.50 -9.36 -8.96
CA ALA A 114 -4.92 -10.17 -10.08
C ALA A 114 -4.34 -11.60 -10.01
N ALA A 115 -3.09 -11.75 -9.57
CA ALA A 115 -2.47 -13.06 -9.35
C ALA A 115 -3.20 -13.83 -8.25
N MET A 116 -3.53 -13.19 -7.13
CA MET A 116 -4.31 -13.80 -6.05
C MET A 116 -5.70 -14.25 -6.54
N ALA A 117 -6.39 -13.42 -7.31
CA ALA A 117 -7.68 -13.76 -7.90
C ALA A 117 -7.56 -15.01 -8.80
N ASN A 118 -6.48 -15.10 -9.59
CA ASN A 118 -6.17 -16.26 -10.43
C ASN A 118 -5.93 -17.53 -9.59
N GLU A 119 -5.12 -17.44 -8.54
CA GLU A 119 -4.83 -18.57 -7.64
C GLU A 119 -6.06 -19.08 -6.89
N LEU A 120 -7.01 -18.19 -6.59
CA LEU A 120 -8.30 -18.53 -5.96
C LEU A 120 -9.34 -19.04 -6.96
N GLY A 121 -9.08 -18.99 -8.27
CA GLY A 121 -10.04 -19.35 -9.31
C GLY A 121 -11.26 -18.42 -9.36
N VAL A 122 -11.12 -17.17 -8.90
CA VAL A 122 -12.20 -16.17 -8.85
C VAL A 122 -11.84 -14.98 -9.76
N PRO A 123 -12.70 -14.56 -10.69
CA PRO A 123 -12.45 -13.37 -11.49
C PRO A 123 -12.25 -12.12 -10.62
N LEU A 124 -11.23 -11.32 -10.92
CA LEU A 124 -10.93 -10.07 -10.20
C LEU A 124 -12.15 -9.12 -10.23
N GLU A 125 -12.87 -9.10 -11.33
CA GLU A 125 -14.11 -8.33 -11.46
C GLU A 125 -15.17 -8.78 -10.46
N GLU A 126 -15.32 -10.07 -10.23
CA GLU A 126 -16.28 -10.60 -9.25
C GLU A 126 -15.88 -10.23 -7.82
N ILE A 127 -14.58 -10.26 -7.49
CA ILE A 127 -14.05 -9.78 -6.22
C ILE A 127 -14.42 -8.30 -6.03
N ALA A 128 -14.21 -7.48 -7.06
CA ALA A 128 -14.54 -6.06 -7.03
C ALA A 128 -16.05 -5.81 -6.86
N ARG A 129 -16.90 -6.55 -7.57
CA ARG A 129 -18.38 -6.46 -7.44
C ARG A 129 -18.84 -6.81 -6.03
N ARG A 130 -18.34 -7.89 -5.44
CA ARG A 130 -18.66 -8.29 -4.06
C ARG A 130 -18.22 -7.24 -3.05
N ASN A 131 -17.04 -6.64 -3.26
CA ASN A 131 -16.58 -5.56 -2.40
C ASN A 131 -17.49 -4.33 -2.48
N LEU A 132 -17.89 -3.90 -3.68
CA LEU A 132 -18.83 -2.80 -3.87
C LEU A 132 -20.20 -3.09 -3.23
N ALA A 133 -20.74 -4.28 -3.39
CA ALA A 133 -22.00 -4.68 -2.74
C ALA A 133 -21.88 -4.64 -1.20
N LYS A 134 -20.78 -5.11 -0.65
CA LYS A 134 -20.49 -5.03 0.80
C LYS A 134 -20.44 -3.56 1.27
N LEU A 135 -19.73 -2.70 0.55
CA LEU A 135 -19.62 -1.27 0.88
C LEU A 135 -20.97 -0.56 0.82
N LYS A 136 -21.78 -0.83 -0.23
CA LYS A 136 -23.12 -0.31 -0.36
C LYS A 136 -23.99 -0.70 0.85
N SER A 137 -24.02 -1.98 1.18
CA SER A 137 -24.78 -2.49 2.33
C SER A 137 -24.35 -1.83 3.65
N ARG A 138 -23.03 -1.62 3.86
CA ARG A 138 -22.53 -0.90 5.05
C ARG A 138 -23.00 0.56 5.08
N SER A 139 -22.96 1.23 3.94
CA SER A 139 -23.44 2.61 3.82
C SER A 139 -24.93 2.74 4.14
N GLU A 140 -25.76 1.85 3.59
CA GLU A 140 -27.20 1.83 3.82
C GLU A 140 -27.59 1.57 5.28
N ARG A 141 -26.76 0.79 6.01
CA ARG A 141 -26.95 0.53 7.45
C ARG A 141 -26.30 1.58 8.36
N GLY A 142 -25.66 2.63 7.83
CA GLY A 142 -24.91 3.61 8.62
C GLY A 142 -23.66 3.01 9.31
N ALA A 143 -23.16 1.86 8.85
CA ALA A 143 -22.06 1.10 9.45
C ALA A 143 -20.71 1.32 8.74
N MET A 144 -20.45 2.51 8.20
CA MET A 144 -19.19 2.84 7.51
C MET A 144 -18.03 3.08 8.49
N ALA A 145 -18.33 3.50 9.73
CA ALA A 145 -17.35 3.69 10.79
C ALA A 145 -17.25 2.47 11.72
N GLY A 146 -16.12 2.33 12.42
CA GLY A 146 -15.86 1.24 13.36
C GLY A 146 -14.85 0.20 12.85
N SER A 147 -14.53 -0.82 13.64
CA SER A 147 -13.57 -1.89 13.32
C SER A 147 -14.27 -3.25 13.19
N GLY A 148 -13.77 -4.12 12.29
CA GLY A 148 -14.25 -5.49 12.10
C GLY A 148 -15.01 -5.74 10.79
N ASP A 149 -15.03 -7.00 10.34
CA ASP A 149 -15.58 -7.40 9.04
C ASP A 149 -17.10 -7.58 9.02
N HIS A 150 -17.74 -7.70 10.18
CA HIS A 150 -19.18 -7.98 10.36
C HIS A 150 -20.00 -6.76 10.80
N ARG A 151 -19.55 -5.58 10.47
CA ARG A 151 -20.27 -4.30 10.72
C ARG A 151 -21.47 -4.15 9.81
#